data_807d11dd87aaad4df122fc3215b1c8aa
#
_entry.id   807d11dd87aaad4df122fc3215b1c8aa
#
_cell.length_a   1.000
_cell.length_b   1.000
_cell.length_c   1.000
_cell.angle_alpha   90.00
_cell.angle_beta   90.00
_cell.angle_gamma   90.00
#
_symmetry.space_group_name_H-M   'P 1'
#
loop_
_entity.id
_entity.type
_entity.pdbx_description
1 polymer ?
#
loop_
_entity_poly.entity_id
_entity_poly.type
_entity_poly.pdbx_seq_one_letter_code
_entity_poly.pdbx_strand_id
1 'polypeptide(L)'
;MTVVNRSDRRAEFAPLARELGIEIAWATYGDAGTELVHGSDVLMSTVPASAVNLYAEKLGHAPLVDVAYDPFPTRLAAAAAANGYPTALGHVVLAHQAYSQFEQFTGHPAPRKEMWDALVRAVETRDRPQ
;
A
#
# COMPACT_ATOMS: atom_id res chain seq x y z
N MET A 1 12.79 -9.02 5.25
CA MET A 1 11.76 -8.39 4.37
C MET A 1 11.75 -9.09 3.01
N THR A 2 10.58 -9.35 2.43
CA THR A 2 10.48 -9.89 1.06
C THR A 2 9.97 -8.79 0.12
N VAL A 3 10.65 -8.60 -1.01
CA VAL A 3 10.23 -7.70 -2.08
C VAL A 3 9.68 -8.54 -3.23
N VAL A 4 8.46 -8.24 -3.64
CA VAL A 4 7.81 -8.88 -4.80
C VAL A 4 7.73 -7.85 -5.93
N ASN A 5 8.30 -8.16 -7.08
CA ASN A 5 8.29 -7.25 -8.22
C ASN A 5 8.22 -8.04 -9.54
N ARG A 6 7.88 -7.34 -10.63
CA ARG A 6 7.81 -7.91 -11.97
C ARG A 6 9.16 -8.41 -12.46
N SER A 7 10.23 -7.71 -12.12
CA SER A 7 11.61 -8.02 -12.54
C SER A 7 12.55 -8.03 -11.34
N ASP A 8 13.61 -8.82 -11.44
CA ASP A 8 14.65 -8.85 -10.42
C ASP A 8 15.47 -7.53 -10.44
N ARG A 9 15.37 -6.78 -9.35
CA ARG A 9 16.11 -5.54 -9.11
C ARG A 9 16.99 -5.61 -7.88
N ARG A 10 17.36 -6.79 -7.45
CA ARG A 10 18.17 -7.06 -6.25
C ARG A 10 19.44 -6.20 -6.20
N ALA A 11 20.13 -6.10 -7.32
CA ALA A 11 21.38 -5.35 -7.41
C ALA A 11 21.22 -3.85 -7.06
N GLU A 12 20.06 -3.28 -7.37
CA GLU A 12 19.75 -1.87 -7.07
C GLU A 12 19.48 -1.66 -5.58
N PHE A 13 18.89 -2.64 -4.91
CA PHE A 13 18.55 -2.56 -3.49
C PHE A 13 19.70 -3.02 -2.58
N ALA A 14 20.68 -3.74 -3.08
CA ALA A 14 21.76 -4.31 -2.27
C ALA A 14 22.59 -3.26 -1.48
N PRO A 15 22.90 -2.07 -2.00
CA PRO A 15 23.58 -1.03 -1.20
C PRO A 15 22.74 -0.57 -0.01
N LEU A 16 21.46 -0.29 -0.23
CA LEU A 16 20.52 0.15 0.82
C LEU A 16 20.30 -0.93 1.87
N ALA A 17 20.13 -2.19 1.45
CA ALA A 17 19.96 -3.31 2.36
C ALA A 17 21.17 -3.45 3.31
N ARG A 18 22.39 -3.27 2.79
CA ARG A 18 23.62 -3.29 3.60
C ARG A 18 23.69 -2.12 4.57
N GLU A 19 23.36 -0.93 4.13
CA GLU A 19 23.36 0.27 4.96
C GLU A 19 22.38 0.15 6.13
N LEU A 20 21.19 -0.41 5.87
CA LEU A 20 20.15 -0.60 6.87
C LEU A 20 20.31 -1.88 7.71
N GLY A 21 21.28 -2.76 7.38
CA GLY A 21 21.47 -4.03 8.07
C GLY A 21 20.30 -5.00 7.93
N ILE A 22 19.56 -4.95 6.81
CA ILE A 22 18.39 -5.80 6.56
C ILE A 22 18.66 -6.82 5.46
N GLU A 23 18.09 -8.01 5.62
CA GLU A 23 18.04 -9.01 4.55
C GLU A 23 16.80 -8.80 3.67
N ILE A 24 17.00 -8.76 2.34
CA ILE A 24 15.93 -8.69 1.37
C ILE A 24 15.87 -10.00 0.59
N ALA A 25 14.82 -10.78 0.82
CA ALA A 25 14.42 -11.86 -0.07
C ALA A 25 13.69 -11.27 -1.28
N TRP A 26 13.81 -11.92 -2.42
CA TRP A 26 13.23 -11.43 -3.67
C TRP A 26 12.38 -12.50 -4.32
N ALA A 27 11.17 -12.11 -4.76
CA ALA A 27 10.28 -12.97 -5.53
C ALA A 27 9.69 -12.20 -6.72
N THR A 28 9.28 -12.93 -7.75
CA THR A 28 8.47 -12.36 -8.83
C THR A 28 6.99 -12.56 -8.53
N TYR A 29 6.09 -11.84 -9.22
CA TYR A 29 4.64 -12.03 -9.05
C TYR A 29 4.19 -13.45 -9.39
N GLY A 30 4.86 -14.14 -10.32
CA GLY A 30 4.55 -15.51 -10.66
C GLY A 30 4.89 -16.50 -9.54
N ASP A 31 6.00 -16.25 -8.84
CA ASP A 31 6.53 -17.09 -7.77
C ASP A 31 5.99 -16.67 -6.39
N ALA A 32 5.48 -15.44 -6.28
CA ALA A 32 4.82 -14.94 -5.07
C ALA A 32 3.47 -15.63 -4.89
N GLY A 33 3.55 -16.89 -4.51
CA GLY A 33 2.36 -17.67 -4.18
C GLY A 33 1.69 -17.18 -2.90
N THR A 34 0.49 -17.67 -2.69
CA THR A 34 -0.30 -17.45 -1.48
C THR A 34 0.51 -17.71 -0.20
N GLU A 35 1.40 -18.71 -0.22
CA GLU A 35 2.24 -19.10 0.91
C GLU A 35 3.20 -18.01 1.39
N LEU A 36 3.81 -17.24 0.45
CA LEU A 36 4.69 -16.12 0.80
C LEU A 36 3.94 -14.99 1.51
N VAL A 37 2.72 -14.75 1.11
CA VAL A 37 1.88 -13.69 1.68
C VAL A 37 1.26 -14.15 2.99
N HIS A 38 0.78 -15.40 3.09
CA HIS A 38 0.22 -15.96 4.33
C HIS A 38 1.20 -15.96 5.51
N GLY A 39 2.50 -16.00 5.23
CA GLY A 39 3.54 -15.91 6.27
C GLY A 39 3.95 -14.47 6.62
N SER A 40 3.30 -13.46 6.06
CA SER A 40 3.67 -12.06 6.24
C SER A 40 2.81 -11.39 7.31
N ASP A 41 3.41 -10.58 8.17
CA ASP A 41 2.70 -9.74 9.13
C ASP A 41 1.89 -8.66 8.44
N VAL A 42 2.40 -8.15 7.30
CA VAL A 42 1.76 -7.12 6.48
C VAL A 42 2.25 -7.20 5.03
N LEU A 43 1.33 -7.02 4.10
CA LEU A 43 1.61 -6.76 2.70
C LEU A 43 1.53 -5.25 2.42
N MET A 44 2.58 -4.66 1.87
CA MET A 44 2.56 -3.26 1.44
C MET A 44 2.62 -3.19 -0.09
N SER A 45 1.57 -2.67 -0.72
CA SER A 45 1.50 -2.43 -2.16
C SER A 45 1.85 -0.97 -2.45
N THR A 46 2.92 -0.75 -3.21
CA THR A 46 3.40 0.59 -3.62
C THR A 46 3.43 0.77 -5.13
N VAL A 47 2.73 -0.08 -5.85
CA VAL A 47 2.68 -0.09 -7.31
C VAL A 47 1.29 0.34 -7.81
N PRO A 48 1.17 0.79 -9.08
CA PRO A 48 -0.14 1.04 -9.66
C PRO A 48 -1.06 -0.19 -9.58
N ALA A 49 -2.33 0.01 -9.28
CA ALA A 49 -3.31 -1.08 -9.11
C ALA A 49 -3.32 -2.05 -10.30
N SER A 50 -3.17 -1.53 -11.53
CA SER A 50 -3.11 -2.34 -12.76
C SER A 50 -1.96 -3.36 -12.77
N ALA A 51 -0.86 -3.08 -12.08
CA ALA A 51 0.30 -3.96 -12.05
C ALA A 51 0.05 -5.25 -11.24
N VAL A 52 -0.85 -5.22 -10.27
CA VAL A 52 -1.14 -6.35 -9.37
C VAL A 52 -2.54 -6.96 -9.56
N ASN A 53 -3.38 -6.38 -10.42
CA ASN A 53 -4.75 -6.84 -10.60
C ASN A 53 -4.90 -8.33 -10.95
N LEU A 54 -3.98 -8.87 -11.75
CA LEU A 54 -3.98 -10.30 -12.13
C LEU A 54 -3.61 -11.23 -10.96
N TYR A 55 -2.98 -10.69 -9.94
CA TYR A 55 -2.46 -11.43 -8.78
C TYR A 55 -3.23 -11.11 -7.50
N ALA A 56 -4.23 -10.24 -7.57
CA ALA A 56 -4.95 -9.72 -6.41
C ALA A 56 -5.49 -10.84 -5.50
N GLU A 57 -6.13 -11.85 -6.09
CA GLU A 57 -6.69 -12.99 -5.36
C GLU A 57 -5.62 -13.83 -4.64
N LYS A 58 -4.42 -13.94 -5.25
CA LYS A 58 -3.29 -14.66 -4.65
C LYS A 58 -2.60 -13.86 -3.56
N LEU A 59 -2.56 -12.55 -3.70
CA LEU A 59 -1.84 -11.65 -2.80
C LEU A 59 -2.72 -11.12 -1.65
N GLY A 60 -4.04 -11.22 -1.76
CA GLY A 60 -4.99 -10.72 -0.77
C GLY A 60 -5.13 -11.60 0.49
N HIS A 61 -4.02 -12.15 1.01
CA HIS A 61 -4.02 -13.08 2.14
C HIS A 61 -3.15 -12.63 3.32
N ALA A 62 -3.02 -11.32 3.50
CA ALA A 62 -2.37 -10.70 4.65
C ALA A 62 -3.00 -9.33 4.96
N PRO A 63 -2.78 -8.78 6.17
CA PRO A 63 -3.07 -7.37 6.44
C PRO A 63 -2.43 -6.49 5.37
N LEU A 64 -3.19 -5.54 4.80
CA LEU A 64 -2.76 -4.80 3.62
C LEU A 64 -2.62 -3.30 3.90
N VAL A 65 -1.50 -2.74 3.47
CA VAL A 65 -1.33 -1.31 3.22
C VAL A 65 -1.21 -1.11 1.72
N ASP A 66 -2.20 -0.49 1.08
CA ASP A 66 -2.18 -0.20 -0.35
C ASP A 66 -2.12 1.32 -0.57
N VAL A 67 -1.03 1.81 -1.16
CA VAL A 67 -0.87 3.25 -1.41
C VAL A 67 -1.65 3.73 -2.63
N ALA A 68 -2.14 2.82 -3.47
CA ALA A 68 -2.99 3.17 -4.59
C ALA A 68 -4.36 3.64 -4.12
N TYR A 69 -4.89 4.68 -4.74
CA TYR A 69 -6.21 5.25 -4.44
C TYR A 69 -7.09 5.42 -5.70
N ASP A 70 -6.65 4.89 -6.82
CA ASP A 70 -7.38 4.89 -8.09
C ASP A 70 -7.07 3.62 -8.88
N PRO A 71 -8.07 2.75 -9.17
CA PRO A 71 -9.48 2.80 -8.70
C PRO A 71 -9.60 2.57 -7.19
N PHE A 72 -10.75 2.92 -6.61
CA PHE A 72 -11.03 2.76 -5.18
C PHE A 72 -12.31 1.93 -4.96
N PRO A 73 -12.28 0.85 -4.16
CA PRO A 73 -11.06 0.15 -3.69
C PRO A 73 -10.30 -0.52 -4.85
N THR A 74 -9.01 -0.78 -4.67
CA THR A 74 -8.25 -1.60 -5.62
C THR A 74 -8.72 -3.06 -5.55
N ARG A 75 -8.48 -3.85 -6.60
CA ARG A 75 -8.80 -5.29 -6.58
C ARG A 75 -8.07 -6.02 -5.45
N LEU A 76 -6.82 -5.64 -5.18
CA LEU A 76 -6.03 -6.22 -4.10
C LEU A 76 -6.65 -5.92 -2.73
N ALA A 77 -7.07 -4.68 -2.52
CA ALA A 77 -7.74 -4.29 -1.28
C ALA A 77 -9.10 -5.00 -1.10
N ALA A 78 -9.87 -5.13 -2.18
CA ALA A 78 -11.12 -5.89 -2.15
C ALA A 78 -10.91 -7.37 -1.83
N ALA A 79 -9.87 -8.00 -2.42
CA ALA A 79 -9.52 -9.39 -2.14
C ALA A 79 -9.08 -9.59 -0.69
N ALA A 80 -8.21 -8.72 -0.15
CA ALA A 80 -7.78 -8.78 1.24
C ALA A 80 -8.96 -8.63 2.22
N ALA A 81 -9.84 -7.65 1.97
CA ALA A 81 -11.04 -7.45 2.78
C ALA A 81 -12.01 -8.64 2.72
N ALA A 82 -12.22 -9.24 1.54
CA ALA A 82 -13.05 -10.42 1.36
C ALA A 82 -12.50 -11.64 2.12
N ASN A 83 -11.18 -11.73 2.27
CA ASN A 83 -10.50 -12.75 3.07
C ASN A 83 -10.44 -12.42 4.57
N GLY A 84 -11.05 -11.32 5.02
CA GLY A 84 -11.13 -10.92 6.43
C GLY A 84 -9.90 -10.19 6.97
N TYR A 85 -9.00 -9.75 6.11
CA TYR A 85 -7.80 -9.02 6.55
C TYR A 85 -8.07 -7.51 6.67
N PRO A 86 -7.48 -6.84 7.69
CA PRO A 86 -7.56 -5.39 7.80
C PRO A 86 -6.80 -4.72 6.65
N THR A 87 -7.37 -3.63 6.14
CA THR A 87 -6.81 -2.88 5.01
C THR A 87 -6.65 -1.40 5.36
N ALA A 88 -5.46 -0.84 5.12
CA ALA A 88 -5.22 0.60 5.11
C ALA A 88 -5.04 1.04 3.65
N LEU A 89 -5.98 1.83 3.15
CA LEU A 89 -6.04 2.21 1.74
C LEU A 89 -5.31 3.53 1.48
N GLY A 90 -5.04 3.84 0.23
CA GLY A 90 -4.19 4.95 -0.18
C GLY A 90 -4.63 6.32 0.36
N HIS A 91 -5.93 6.56 0.53
CA HIS A 91 -6.41 7.81 1.14
C HIS A 91 -6.03 7.93 2.63
N VAL A 92 -5.96 6.81 3.37
CA VAL A 92 -5.48 6.79 4.76
C VAL A 92 -3.98 7.14 4.80
N VAL A 93 -3.19 6.51 3.92
CA VAL A 93 -1.76 6.79 3.78
C VAL A 93 -1.53 8.26 3.42
N LEU A 94 -2.31 8.78 2.45
CA LEU A 94 -2.26 10.17 2.02
C LEU A 94 -2.56 11.15 3.18
N ALA A 95 -3.59 10.88 3.96
CA ALA A 95 -3.92 11.71 5.12
C ALA A 95 -2.78 11.77 6.14
N HIS A 96 -2.27 10.60 6.51
CA HIS A 96 -1.23 10.52 7.53
C HIS A 96 0.08 11.21 7.11
N GLN A 97 0.50 11.06 5.87
CA GLN A 97 1.68 11.78 5.38
C GLN A 97 1.42 13.31 5.32
N ALA A 98 0.21 13.73 4.95
CA ALA A 98 -0.14 15.13 4.86
C ALA A 98 -0.13 15.83 6.24
N TYR A 99 -0.50 15.14 7.33
CA TYR A 99 -0.39 15.69 8.68
C TYR A 99 1.05 16.04 9.03
N SER A 100 1.97 15.10 8.81
CA SER A 100 3.39 15.35 9.09
C SER A 100 3.98 16.44 8.21
N GLN A 101 3.59 16.49 6.94
CA GLN A 101 4.04 17.56 6.04
C GLN A 101 3.52 18.93 6.48
N PHE A 102 2.26 19.03 6.87
CA PHE A 102 1.68 20.28 7.40
C PHE A 102 2.46 20.78 8.60
N GLU A 103 2.73 19.89 9.58
CA GLU A 103 3.46 20.23 10.79
C GLU A 103 4.89 20.69 10.48
N GLN A 104 5.58 20.05 9.55
CA GLN A 104 6.93 20.43 9.13
C GLN A 104 6.97 21.78 8.39
N PHE A 105 5.99 22.06 7.55
CA PHE A 105 5.98 23.28 6.73
C PHE A 105 5.50 24.52 7.52
N THR A 106 4.61 24.32 8.46
CA THR A 106 3.97 25.45 9.17
C THR A 106 4.50 25.69 10.59
N GLY A 107 5.12 24.68 11.18
CA GLY A 107 5.50 24.69 12.60
C GLY A 107 4.31 24.62 13.57
N HIS A 108 3.09 24.34 13.04
CA HIS A 108 1.87 24.22 13.83
C HIS A 108 1.31 22.79 13.81
N PRO A 109 0.60 22.34 14.86
CA PRO A 109 -0.09 21.06 14.85
C PRO A 109 -1.08 20.97 13.69
N ALA A 110 -1.10 19.82 12.99
CA ALA A 110 -2.00 19.61 11.88
C ALA A 110 -3.47 19.58 12.37
N PRO A 111 -4.40 20.28 11.72
CA PRO A 111 -5.83 20.19 12.01
C PRO A 111 -6.37 18.87 11.43
N ARG A 112 -6.01 17.76 12.07
CA ARG A 112 -6.19 16.40 11.52
C ARG A 112 -7.64 16.05 11.20
N LYS A 113 -8.57 16.52 12.06
CA LYS A 113 -10.01 16.27 11.84
C LYS A 113 -10.50 16.96 10.57
N GLU A 114 -10.18 18.22 10.39
CA GLU A 114 -10.60 19.04 9.25
C GLU A 114 -9.98 18.52 7.96
N MET A 115 -8.70 18.15 8.00
CA MET A 115 -8.00 17.54 6.86
C MET A 115 -8.60 16.18 6.48
N TRP A 116 -8.93 15.35 7.48
CA TRP A 116 -9.59 14.08 7.25
C TRP A 116 -10.99 14.24 6.65
N ASP A 117 -11.81 15.12 7.24
CA ASP A 117 -13.16 15.39 6.75
C ASP A 117 -13.16 15.94 5.30
N ALA A 118 -12.16 16.77 4.97
CA ALA A 118 -12.00 17.28 3.60
C ALA A 118 -11.63 16.14 2.62
N LEU A 119 -10.73 15.23 3.02
CA LEU A 119 -10.34 14.08 2.21
C LEU A 119 -11.53 13.14 1.96
N VAL A 120 -12.27 12.79 3.00
CA VAL A 120 -13.44 11.90 2.89
C VAL A 120 -14.46 12.49 1.90
N ARG A 121 -14.78 13.78 2.03
CA ARG A 121 -15.69 14.46 1.09
C ARG A 121 -15.17 14.42 -0.35
N ALA A 122 -13.87 14.57 -0.56
CA ALA A 122 -13.28 14.54 -1.90
C ALA A 122 -13.37 13.14 -2.52
N VAL A 123 -13.13 12.10 -1.75
CA VAL A 123 -13.26 10.69 -2.20
C VAL A 123 -14.72 10.38 -2.54
N GLU A 124 -15.68 10.70 -1.66
CA GLU A 124 -17.12 10.45 -1.89
C GLU A 124 -17.66 11.19 -3.12
N THR A 125 -17.15 12.39 -3.40
CA THR A 125 -17.58 13.18 -4.56
C THR A 125 -17.06 12.59 -5.86
N ARG A 126 -15.85 12.01 -5.83
CA ARG A 126 -15.22 11.40 -7.00
C ARG A 126 -15.93 10.10 -7.41
N ASP A 127 -16.37 9.30 -6.44
CA ASP A 127 -16.98 8.00 -6.67
C ASP A 127 -18.47 8.08 -7.06
N ARG A 128 -19.05 9.28 -7.16
CA ARG A 128 -20.40 9.45 -7.68
C ARG A 128 -20.39 9.36 -9.21
N PRO A 129 -21.12 8.39 -9.81
CA PRO A 129 -21.28 8.33 -11.24
C PRO A 129 -21.96 9.62 -11.73
N GLN A 130 -21.38 10.24 -12.77
CA GLN A 130 -22.00 11.36 -13.49
C GLN A 130 -23.15 10.88 -14.38
#